data_fc9c1a71cc4f8242916b9fbe575023b8
#
_entry.id   fc9c1a71cc4f8242916b9fbe575023b8
#
_cell.length_a   1.000
_cell.length_b   1.000
_cell.length_c   1.000
_cell.angle_alpha   90.00
_cell.angle_beta   90.00
_cell.angle_gamma   90.00
#
_symmetry.space_group_name_H-M   'P 1'
#
loop_
_entity.id
_entity.type
_entity.pdbx_description
1 polymer ?
#
loop_
_entity_poly.entity_id
_entity_poly.type
_entity_poly.pdbx_seq_one_letter_code
_entity_poly.pdbx_strand_id
1 'polypeptide(L)'
;MELVYMDGKKEPYTTSEIIAECAEVKHDTVQSLIRNHQEDFESYGIIGFEIRKLDRRGRPMKIYRLNEQQATLLITYLRNTEPVKEFKKNLVKAFFEMRDELSKRYLQRELEKPKRKSLTEAIQTWEKAPKHAYSTLTNLLLKGVTGKNKAQLMKERESKNGIDGLTSVELISYQRLEDMAIAMINLNRGYSEIKELIFKA
;
A
#
# COMPACT_ATOMS: atom_id res chain seq x y z
N MET A 1 -16.55 -2.91 -2.28
CA MET A 1 -15.50 -3.61 -3.06
C MET A 1 -14.39 -2.61 -3.34
N GLU A 2 -13.14 -2.98 -3.15
CA GLU A 2 -11.99 -2.17 -3.50
C GLU A 2 -11.78 -2.20 -5.01
N LEU A 3 -11.73 -1.04 -5.65
CA LEU A 3 -11.64 -0.92 -7.11
C LEU A 3 -10.20 -0.84 -7.61
N VAL A 4 -9.30 -0.36 -6.78
CA VAL A 4 -7.89 -0.11 -7.11
C VAL A 4 -7.01 -0.72 -6.03
N TYR A 5 -6.00 -1.44 -6.45
CA TYR A 5 -5.00 -2.08 -5.59
C TYR A 5 -3.64 -1.45 -5.80
N MET A 6 -2.71 -1.75 -4.92
CA MET A 6 -1.32 -1.31 -5.01
C MET A 6 -0.42 -2.53 -5.16
N ASP A 7 0.43 -2.52 -6.18
CA ASP A 7 1.42 -3.57 -6.34
C ASP A 7 2.65 -3.36 -5.44
N GLY A 8 3.56 -4.34 -5.41
CA GLY A 8 4.81 -4.24 -4.64
C GLY A 8 5.76 -3.12 -5.11
N LYS A 9 5.51 -2.50 -6.28
CA LYS A 9 6.21 -1.32 -6.81
C LYS A 9 5.55 -0.01 -6.37
N LYS A 10 4.42 -0.09 -5.67
CA LYS A 10 3.58 1.06 -5.25
C LYS A 10 2.90 1.77 -6.42
N GLU A 11 2.61 1.04 -7.48
CA GLU A 11 1.81 1.55 -8.59
C GLU A 11 0.36 1.10 -8.43
N PRO A 12 -0.61 2.02 -8.54
CA PRO A 12 -2.03 1.67 -8.46
C PRO A 12 -2.44 0.88 -9.70
N TYR A 13 -3.21 -0.19 -9.50
CA TYR A 13 -3.77 -1.00 -10.59
C TYR A 13 -5.19 -1.48 -10.26
N THR A 14 -5.91 -1.86 -11.30
CA THR A 14 -7.17 -2.60 -11.20
C THR A 14 -7.10 -3.86 -12.06
N THR A 15 -8.13 -4.70 -12.02
CA THR A 15 -8.16 -5.94 -12.82
C THR A 15 -9.32 -5.96 -13.81
N SER A 16 -9.14 -6.73 -14.89
CA SER A 16 -10.20 -6.93 -15.88
C SER A 16 -11.46 -7.57 -15.30
N GLU A 17 -11.32 -8.35 -14.23
CA GLU A 17 -12.43 -8.98 -13.52
C GLU A 17 -13.25 -7.94 -12.73
N ILE A 18 -12.59 -7.05 -11.97
CA ILE A 18 -13.25 -5.97 -11.24
C ILE A 18 -13.98 -5.04 -12.19
N ILE A 19 -13.34 -4.68 -13.31
CA ILE A 19 -13.97 -3.82 -14.31
C ILE A 19 -15.24 -4.51 -14.88
N ALA A 20 -15.16 -5.80 -15.19
CA ALA A 20 -16.29 -6.55 -15.71
C ALA A 20 -17.45 -6.61 -14.71
N GLU A 21 -17.16 -6.91 -13.44
CA GLU A 21 -18.15 -7.01 -12.37
C GLU A 21 -18.83 -5.67 -12.10
N CYS A 22 -18.03 -4.60 -11.92
CA CYS A 22 -18.57 -3.27 -11.60
C CYS A 22 -19.26 -2.59 -12.78
N ALA A 23 -18.87 -2.91 -14.01
CA ALA A 23 -19.51 -2.41 -15.23
C ALA A 23 -20.72 -3.26 -15.64
N GLU A 24 -21.03 -4.35 -14.91
CA GLU A 24 -22.08 -5.31 -15.23
C GLU A 24 -21.96 -5.87 -16.66
N VAL A 25 -20.73 -6.15 -17.10
CA VAL A 25 -20.43 -6.75 -18.39
C VAL A 25 -19.74 -8.10 -18.22
N LYS A 26 -19.85 -8.97 -19.24
CA LYS A 26 -19.16 -10.26 -19.21
C LYS A 26 -17.64 -10.05 -19.22
N HIS A 27 -16.92 -10.80 -18.39
CA HIS A 27 -15.46 -10.74 -18.35
C HIS A 27 -14.81 -11.03 -19.71
N ASP A 28 -15.39 -11.97 -20.51
CA ASP A 28 -14.94 -12.24 -21.88
C ASP A 28 -15.03 -11.02 -22.80
N THR A 29 -16.01 -10.13 -22.58
CA THR A 29 -16.13 -8.87 -23.35
C THR A 29 -14.95 -7.96 -23.03
N VAL A 30 -14.62 -7.81 -21.75
CA VAL A 30 -13.47 -7.00 -21.30
C VAL A 30 -12.17 -7.58 -21.85
N GLN A 31 -11.98 -8.90 -21.75
CA GLN A 31 -10.79 -9.56 -22.29
C GLN A 31 -10.68 -9.39 -23.81
N SER A 32 -11.81 -9.44 -24.53
CA SER A 32 -11.83 -9.26 -25.97
C SER A 32 -11.47 -7.84 -26.38
N LEU A 33 -11.95 -6.83 -25.65
CA LEU A 33 -11.55 -5.43 -25.86
C LEU A 33 -10.04 -5.25 -25.67
N ILE A 34 -9.47 -5.81 -24.61
CA ILE A 34 -8.02 -5.72 -24.36
C ILE A 34 -7.23 -6.39 -25.48
N ARG A 35 -7.65 -7.57 -25.94
CA ARG A 35 -6.97 -8.28 -27.05
C ARG A 35 -7.09 -7.56 -28.39
N ASN A 36 -8.27 -7.03 -28.69
CA ASN A 36 -8.53 -6.35 -29.97
C ASN A 36 -7.80 -5.01 -30.10
N HIS A 37 -7.46 -4.39 -28.97
CA HIS A 37 -6.77 -3.10 -28.88
C HIS A 37 -5.44 -3.21 -28.15
N GLN A 38 -4.77 -4.37 -28.23
CA GLN A 38 -3.58 -4.65 -27.45
C GLN A 38 -2.48 -3.60 -27.62
N GLU A 39 -2.22 -3.16 -28.84
CA GLU A 39 -1.21 -2.14 -29.16
C GLU A 39 -1.49 -0.80 -28.45
N ASP A 40 -2.76 -0.39 -28.39
CA ASP A 40 -3.17 0.84 -27.70
C ASP A 40 -2.89 0.72 -26.19
N PHE A 41 -3.18 -0.43 -25.59
CA PHE A 41 -2.90 -0.67 -24.16
C PHE A 41 -1.41 -0.75 -23.87
N GLU A 42 -0.63 -1.39 -24.74
CA GLU A 42 0.83 -1.54 -24.58
C GLU A 42 1.57 -0.19 -24.73
N SER A 43 0.97 0.81 -25.40
CA SER A 43 1.52 2.17 -25.46
C SER A 43 1.61 2.84 -24.08
N TYR A 44 0.79 2.37 -23.12
CA TYR A 44 0.79 2.83 -21.71
C TYR A 44 1.54 1.89 -20.77
N GLY A 45 2.30 0.95 -21.28
CA GLY A 45 3.12 0.02 -20.51
C GLY A 45 2.74 -1.44 -20.71
N ILE A 46 3.52 -2.33 -20.13
CA ILE A 46 3.32 -3.78 -20.24
C ILE A 46 2.01 -4.19 -19.56
N ILE A 47 1.18 -4.94 -20.29
CA ILE A 47 -0.06 -5.51 -19.73
C ILE A 47 0.28 -6.74 -18.91
N GLY A 48 0.24 -6.60 -17.56
CA GLY A 48 0.36 -7.72 -16.64
C GLY A 48 -0.87 -8.64 -16.70
N PHE A 49 -0.69 -9.91 -16.36
CA PHE A 49 -1.83 -10.81 -16.18
C PHE A 49 -1.49 -11.92 -15.17
N GLU A 50 -2.53 -12.49 -14.59
CA GLU A 50 -2.47 -13.72 -13.81
C GLU A 50 -3.40 -14.78 -14.41
N ILE A 51 -3.05 -16.06 -14.18
CA ILE A 51 -3.88 -17.18 -14.59
C ILE A 51 -4.49 -17.81 -13.34
N ARG A 52 -5.82 -17.70 -13.23
CA ARG A 52 -6.56 -18.33 -12.13
C ARG A 52 -7.11 -19.68 -12.60
N LYS A 53 -6.73 -20.76 -11.90
CA LYS A 53 -7.35 -22.07 -12.08
C LYS A 53 -8.72 -22.06 -11.40
N LEU A 54 -9.73 -22.56 -12.10
CA LEU A 54 -11.05 -22.76 -11.52
C LEU A 54 -11.07 -24.09 -10.75
N ASP A 55 -11.75 -24.12 -9.61
CA ASP A 55 -11.89 -25.34 -8.79
C ASP A 55 -12.70 -26.46 -9.47
N ARG A 56 -13.35 -26.14 -10.59
CA ARG A 56 -14.10 -27.08 -11.42
C ARG A 56 -13.41 -27.31 -12.76
N ARG A 57 -13.75 -28.43 -13.46
CA ARG A 57 -13.31 -28.66 -14.83
C ARG A 57 -13.68 -27.47 -15.69
N GLY A 58 -12.70 -26.67 -16.10
CA GLY A 58 -12.87 -25.48 -16.93
C GLY A 58 -11.53 -24.94 -17.43
N ARG A 59 -11.56 -24.10 -18.45
CA ARG A 59 -10.37 -23.43 -18.97
C ARG A 59 -9.87 -22.43 -17.95
N PRO A 60 -8.56 -22.39 -17.63
CA PRO A 60 -7.99 -21.36 -16.74
C PRO A 60 -8.38 -19.96 -17.22
N MET A 61 -8.74 -19.12 -16.28
CA MET A 61 -9.17 -17.74 -16.55
C MET A 61 -7.96 -16.81 -16.51
N LYS A 62 -7.78 -16.03 -17.58
CA LYS A 62 -6.74 -15.00 -17.65
C LYS A 62 -7.31 -13.68 -17.13
N ILE A 63 -6.71 -13.12 -16.09
CA ILE A 63 -7.12 -11.85 -15.48
C ILE A 63 -6.03 -10.83 -15.78
N TYR A 64 -6.35 -9.77 -16.51
CA TYR A 64 -5.41 -8.71 -16.82
C TYR A 64 -5.30 -7.72 -15.65
N ARG A 65 -4.07 -7.29 -15.36
CA ARG A 65 -3.77 -6.18 -14.46
C ARG A 65 -3.54 -4.93 -15.28
N LEU A 66 -4.30 -3.89 -15.00
CA LEU A 66 -4.31 -2.65 -15.76
C LEU A 66 -3.89 -1.50 -14.86
N ASN A 67 -2.90 -0.72 -15.28
CA ASN A 67 -2.55 0.52 -14.61
C ASN A 67 -3.65 1.58 -14.82
N GLU A 68 -3.50 2.77 -14.23
CA GLU A 68 -4.47 3.85 -14.31
C GLU A 68 -4.80 4.23 -15.75
N GLN A 69 -3.78 4.39 -16.60
CA GLN A 69 -3.95 4.80 -18.00
C GLN A 69 -4.64 3.71 -18.82
N GLN A 70 -4.22 2.46 -18.67
CA GLN A 70 -4.82 1.31 -19.30
C GLN A 70 -6.28 1.10 -18.88
N ALA A 71 -6.57 1.22 -17.58
CA ALA A 71 -7.94 1.14 -17.07
C ALA A 71 -8.81 2.27 -17.62
N THR A 72 -8.28 3.49 -17.66
CA THR A 72 -8.97 4.65 -18.24
C THR A 72 -9.25 4.44 -19.72
N LEU A 73 -8.28 3.94 -20.48
CA LEU A 73 -8.47 3.60 -21.88
C LEU A 73 -9.58 2.54 -22.07
N LEU A 74 -9.53 1.44 -21.29
CA LEU A 74 -10.53 0.37 -21.37
C LEU A 74 -11.96 0.90 -21.17
N ILE A 75 -12.16 1.76 -20.18
CA ILE A 75 -13.50 2.31 -19.92
C ILE A 75 -14.01 3.23 -21.03
N THR A 76 -13.14 3.78 -21.89
CA THR A 76 -13.58 4.53 -23.08
C THR A 76 -14.17 3.61 -24.15
N TYR A 77 -13.74 2.36 -24.22
CA TYR A 77 -14.26 1.37 -25.16
C TYR A 77 -15.57 0.72 -24.69
N LEU A 78 -15.91 0.82 -23.41
CA LEU A 78 -17.17 0.31 -22.87
C LEU A 78 -18.35 1.22 -23.25
N ARG A 79 -19.49 0.63 -23.62
CA ARG A 79 -20.74 1.37 -23.87
C ARG A 79 -21.18 2.13 -22.62
N ASN A 80 -21.69 3.35 -22.80
CA ASN A 80 -22.11 4.22 -21.70
C ASN A 80 -23.52 3.86 -21.18
N THR A 81 -23.66 2.66 -20.62
CA THR A 81 -24.84 2.30 -19.79
C THR A 81 -24.76 3.01 -18.43
N GLU A 82 -25.87 3.11 -17.71
CA GLU A 82 -25.86 3.77 -16.38
C GLU A 82 -24.89 3.09 -15.39
N PRO A 83 -24.83 1.75 -15.25
CA PRO A 83 -23.80 1.09 -14.42
C PRO A 83 -22.38 1.45 -14.83
N VAL A 84 -22.11 1.46 -16.14
CA VAL A 84 -20.77 1.81 -16.67
C VAL A 84 -20.40 3.28 -16.36
N LYS A 85 -21.35 4.21 -16.45
CA LYS A 85 -21.10 5.63 -16.10
C LYS A 85 -20.77 5.81 -14.64
N GLU A 86 -21.52 5.14 -13.76
CA GLU A 86 -21.28 5.18 -12.32
C GLU A 86 -19.94 4.54 -11.98
N PHE A 87 -19.65 3.37 -12.54
CA PHE A 87 -18.36 2.71 -12.40
C PHE A 87 -17.21 3.61 -12.85
N LYS A 88 -17.31 4.27 -14.02
CA LYS A 88 -16.29 5.23 -14.51
C LYS A 88 -15.96 6.30 -13.49
N LYS A 89 -16.98 6.93 -12.89
CA LYS A 89 -16.81 7.96 -11.87
C LYS A 89 -16.10 7.42 -10.64
N ASN A 90 -16.52 6.25 -10.16
CA ASN A 90 -15.96 5.61 -8.98
C ASN A 90 -14.53 5.16 -9.20
N LEU A 91 -14.21 4.62 -10.39
CA LEU A 91 -12.86 4.18 -10.73
C LEU A 91 -11.89 5.36 -10.82
N VAL A 92 -12.28 6.45 -11.49
CA VAL A 92 -11.47 7.68 -11.57
C VAL A 92 -11.21 8.21 -10.17
N LYS A 93 -12.24 8.31 -9.33
CA LYS A 93 -12.11 8.75 -7.94
C LYS A 93 -11.11 7.88 -7.16
N ALA A 94 -11.24 6.55 -7.27
CA ALA A 94 -10.36 5.61 -6.57
C ALA A 94 -8.88 5.75 -6.98
N PHE A 95 -8.59 5.95 -8.28
CA PHE A 95 -7.21 6.19 -8.73
C PHE A 95 -6.64 7.50 -8.19
N PHE A 96 -7.43 8.59 -8.19
CA PHE A 96 -6.98 9.87 -7.63
C PHE A 96 -6.73 9.78 -6.12
N GLU A 97 -7.63 9.14 -5.36
CA GLU A 97 -7.46 8.94 -3.92
C GLU A 97 -6.19 8.11 -3.62
N MET A 98 -5.94 7.06 -4.39
CA MET A 98 -4.75 6.23 -4.24
C MET A 98 -3.47 7.02 -4.58
N ARG A 99 -3.48 7.82 -5.64
CA ARG A 99 -2.34 8.67 -6.04
C ARG A 99 -2.04 9.72 -4.97
N ASP A 100 -3.07 10.36 -4.43
CA ASP A 100 -2.93 11.35 -3.35
C ASP A 100 -2.33 10.71 -2.10
N GLU A 101 -2.81 9.52 -1.74
CA GLU A 101 -2.27 8.77 -0.60
C GLU A 101 -0.78 8.40 -0.83
N LEU A 102 -0.42 7.93 -2.03
CA LEU A 102 0.98 7.64 -2.36
C LEU A 102 1.87 8.89 -2.26
N SER A 103 1.39 10.04 -2.75
CA SER A 103 2.12 11.30 -2.66
C SER A 103 2.31 11.74 -1.21
N LYS A 104 1.26 11.65 -0.38
CA LYS A 104 1.32 11.95 1.05
C LYS A 104 2.29 10.99 1.77
N ARG A 105 2.23 9.69 1.48
CA ARG A 105 3.15 8.68 2.06
C ARG A 105 4.59 8.97 1.68
N TYR A 106 4.85 9.32 0.41
CA TYR A 106 6.20 9.68 -0.04
C TYR A 106 6.73 10.88 0.75
N LEU A 107 5.95 11.96 0.85
CA LEU A 107 6.33 13.15 1.61
C LEU A 107 6.61 12.82 3.08
N GLN A 108 5.72 12.09 3.75
CA GLN A 108 5.89 11.69 5.15
C GLN A 108 7.12 10.79 5.33
N ARG A 109 7.40 9.93 4.36
CA ARG A 109 8.58 9.07 4.39
C ARG A 109 9.89 9.86 4.27
N GLU A 110 9.91 10.90 3.45
CA GLU A 110 11.06 11.80 3.36
C GLU A 110 11.29 12.59 4.67
N LEU A 111 10.22 13.02 5.35
CA LEU A 111 10.30 13.67 6.65
C LEU A 111 10.75 12.72 7.78
N GLU A 112 10.45 11.43 7.67
CA GLU A 112 10.85 10.43 8.67
C GLU A 112 12.35 10.08 8.61
N LYS A 113 12.97 10.12 7.45
CA LYS A 113 14.39 9.75 7.29
C LYS A 113 15.36 10.48 8.22
N PRO A 114 15.31 11.82 8.38
CA PRO A 114 16.15 12.55 9.34
C PRO A 114 15.89 12.11 10.80
N LYS A 115 14.61 11.92 11.17
CA LYS A 115 14.22 11.47 12.52
C LYS A 115 14.77 10.08 12.81
N ARG A 116 14.72 9.18 11.84
CA ARG A 116 15.30 7.84 11.94
C ARG A 116 16.80 7.88 12.24
N LYS A 117 17.52 8.81 11.63
CA LYS A 117 18.93 9.03 11.94
C LYS A 117 19.10 9.48 13.40
N SER A 118 18.31 10.45 13.86
CA SER A 118 18.33 10.95 15.25
C SER A 118 18.00 9.85 16.26
N LEU A 119 17.04 8.96 15.98
CA LEU A 119 16.75 7.81 16.83
C LEU A 119 17.96 6.86 16.89
N THR A 120 18.61 6.62 15.76
CA THR A 120 19.81 5.76 15.70
C THR A 120 20.95 6.34 16.57
N GLU A 121 21.20 7.64 16.46
CA GLU A 121 22.19 8.35 17.25
C GLU A 121 21.86 8.31 18.77
N ALA A 122 20.60 8.54 19.14
CA ALA A 122 20.15 8.44 20.52
C ALA A 122 20.36 7.03 21.09
N ILE A 123 20.06 5.98 20.33
CA ILE A 123 20.27 4.59 20.76
C ILE A 123 21.76 4.28 21.00
N GLN A 124 22.69 4.86 20.21
CA GLN A 124 24.12 4.65 20.38
C GLN A 124 24.65 5.17 21.72
N THR A 125 24.06 6.25 22.24
CA THR A 125 24.42 6.87 23.50
C THR A 125 23.60 6.40 24.70
N TRP A 126 22.63 5.51 24.48
CA TRP A 126 21.70 5.07 25.52
C TRP A 126 22.30 4.02 26.44
N GLU A 127 22.67 4.40 27.66
CA GLU A 127 23.28 3.51 28.64
C GLU A 127 22.41 2.31 29.04
N LYS A 128 21.09 2.51 29.06
CA LYS A 128 20.10 1.48 29.43
C LYS A 128 19.54 0.73 28.21
N ALA A 129 20.25 0.73 27.10
CA ALA A 129 19.80 0.08 25.87
C ALA A 129 19.64 -1.43 26.08
N PRO A 130 18.51 -2.02 25.67
CA PRO A 130 18.34 -3.46 25.69
C PRO A 130 19.19 -4.12 24.59
N LYS A 131 19.44 -5.42 24.74
CA LYS A 131 20.06 -6.20 23.68
C LYS A 131 19.23 -6.05 22.38
N HIS A 132 19.87 -5.74 21.27
CA HIS A 132 19.22 -5.46 19.99
C HIS A 132 18.26 -4.24 20.00
N ALA A 133 18.64 -3.15 20.69
CA ALA A 133 17.83 -1.95 20.89
C ALA A 133 17.16 -1.41 19.61
N TYR A 134 17.89 -1.36 18.47
CA TYR A 134 17.35 -0.89 17.19
C TYR A 134 16.12 -1.68 16.72
N SER A 135 16.23 -3.00 16.68
CA SER A 135 15.10 -3.85 16.23
C SER A 135 13.98 -3.87 17.26
N THR A 136 14.32 -3.85 18.54
CA THR A 136 13.36 -3.83 19.66
C THR A 136 12.52 -2.57 19.64
N LEU A 137 13.14 -1.39 19.52
CA LEU A 137 12.43 -0.11 19.43
C LEU A 137 11.63 0.01 18.14
N THR A 138 12.18 -0.37 16.98
CA THR A 138 11.42 -0.36 15.72
C THR A 138 10.15 -1.20 15.82
N ASN A 139 10.24 -2.42 16.40
CA ASN A 139 9.07 -3.26 16.60
C ASN A 139 8.09 -2.68 17.62
N LEU A 140 8.59 -2.02 18.65
CA LEU A 140 7.75 -1.35 19.66
C LEU A 140 6.94 -0.21 19.03
N LEU A 141 7.60 0.67 18.27
CA LEU A 141 6.96 1.78 17.56
C LEU A 141 5.92 1.30 16.56
N LEU A 142 6.27 0.29 15.73
CA LEU A 142 5.32 -0.30 14.79
C LEU A 142 4.10 -0.89 15.50
N LYS A 143 4.31 -1.59 16.62
CA LYS A 143 3.20 -2.12 17.43
C LYS A 143 2.36 -1.02 18.08
N GLY A 144 2.96 0.06 18.52
CA GLY A 144 2.24 1.21 19.08
C GLY A 144 1.29 1.84 18.05
N VAL A 145 1.69 1.89 16.77
CA VAL A 145 0.89 2.48 15.70
C VAL A 145 -0.13 1.51 15.11
N THR A 146 0.28 0.26 14.85
CA THR A 146 -0.51 -0.68 14.03
C THR A 146 -1.01 -1.90 14.78
N GLY A 147 -0.60 -2.10 16.04
CA GLY A 147 -0.81 -3.34 16.79
C GLY A 147 0.05 -4.52 16.32
N LYS A 148 0.87 -4.35 15.25
CA LYS A 148 1.61 -5.43 14.58
C LYS A 148 3.12 -5.20 14.64
N ASN A 149 3.89 -6.27 14.69
CA ASN A 149 5.33 -6.19 14.56
C ASN A 149 5.76 -6.07 13.09
N LYS A 150 7.06 -5.79 12.87
CA LYS A 150 7.63 -5.63 11.52
C LYS A 150 7.32 -6.79 10.59
N ALA A 151 7.51 -8.04 11.06
CA ALA A 151 7.32 -9.23 10.23
C ALA A 151 5.85 -9.44 9.82
N GLN A 152 4.92 -9.22 10.76
CA GLN A 152 3.48 -9.30 10.51
C GLN A 152 3.04 -8.24 9.48
N LEU A 153 3.52 -7.00 9.65
CA LEU A 153 3.17 -5.88 8.77
C LEU A 153 3.71 -6.09 7.36
N MET A 154 4.96 -6.54 7.24
CA MET A 154 5.57 -6.85 5.93
C MET A 154 4.82 -7.93 5.18
N LYS A 155 4.38 -8.99 5.89
CA LYS A 155 3.63 -10.10 5.29
C LYS A 155 2.23 -9.65 4.83
N GLU A 156 1.54 -8.88 5.66
CA GLU A 156 0.17 -8.46 5.38
C GLU A 156 0.07 -7.40 4.28
N ARG A 157 1.04 -6.48 4.24
CA ARG A 157 1.02 -5.34 3.30
C ARG A 157 2.03 -5.48 2.17
N GLU A 158 2.61 -6.66 2.00
CA GLU A 158 3.58 -6.99 0.94
C GLU A 158 4.71 -5.95 0.79
N SER A 159 5.15 -5.37 1.92
CA SER A 159 6.14 -4.31 1.94
C SER A 159 7.56 -4.82 2.15
N LYS A 160 8.58 -4.12 1.60
CA LYS A 160 9.99 -4.49 1.74
C LYS A 160 10.51 -4.32 3.17
N ASN A 161 9.92 -3.39 3.92
CA ASN A 161 10.20 -3.20 5.35
C ASN A 161 8.93 -2.71 6.07
N GLY A 162 8.90 -2.78 7.40
CA GLY A 162 7.69 -2.46 8.17
C GLY A 162 7.24 -1.00 8.02
N ILE A 163 8.16 -0.05 7.88
CA ILE A 163 7.83 1.39 7.79
C ILE A 163 7.25 1.71 6.40
N ASP A 164 7.75 1.08 5.33
CA ASP A 164 7.22 1.27 3.98
C ASP A 164 5.80 0.71 3.82
N GLY A 165 5.36 -0.15 4.72
CA GLY A 165 4.00 -0.65 4.78
C GLY A 165 2.99 0.28 5.47
N LEU A 166 3.43 1.38 6.09
CA LEU A 166 2.55 2.30 6.80
C LEU A 166 1.79 3.23 5.83
N THR A 167 0.55 3.57 6.18
CA THR A 167 -0.21 4.65 5.53
C THR A 167 0.35 6.02 5.90
N SER A 168 -0.09 7.09 5.23
CA SER A 168 0.34 8.46 5.54
C SER A 168 0.01 8.86 6.99
N VAL A 169 -1.18 8.48 7.48
CA VAL A 169 -1.63 8.76 8.86
C VAL A 169 -0.82 7.96 9.87
N GLU A 170 -0.59 6.68 9.60
CA GLU A 170 0.25 5.82 10.45
C GLU A 170 1.70 6.32 10.51
N LEU A 171 2.25 6.84 9.40
CA LEU A 171 3.58 7.45 9.38
C LEU A 171 3.68 8.69 10.27
N ILE A 172 2.66 9.54 10.30
CA ILE A 172 2.60 10.69 11.20
C ILE A 172 2.60 10.21 12.67
N SER A 173 1.79 9.22 12.99
CA SER A 173 1.74 8.63 14.33
C SER A 173 3.06 7.97 14.71
N TYR A 174 3.69 7.26 13.77
CA TYR A 174 5.00 6.64 13.95
C TYR A 174 6.07 7.70 14.30
N GLN A 175 6.11 8.81 13.55
CA GLN A 175 7.06 9.91 13.81
C GLN A 175 6.87 10.55 15.18
N ARG A 176 5.63 10.70 15.65
CA ARG A 176 5.34 11.20 17.00
C ARG A 176 5.87 10.27 18.10
N LEU A 177 5.62 8.97 17.93
CA LEU A 177 6.14 7.97 18.88
C LEU A 177 7.68 7.88 18.84
N GLU A 178 8.29 8.09 17.67
CA GLU A 178 9.74 8.14 17.50
C GLU A 178 10.35 9.34 18.25
N ASP A 179 9.74 10.54 18.14
CA ASP A 179 10.14 11.73 18.89
C ASP A 179 10.03 11.49 20.40
N MET A 180 8.96 10.85 20.87
CA MET A 180 8.78 10.49 22.27
C MET A 180 9.87 9.51 22.75
N ALA A 181 10.16 8.50 21.95
CA ALA A 181 11.21 7.52 22.27
C ALA A 181 12.58 8.18 22.35
N ILE A 182 12.94 9.08 21.43
CA ILE A 182 14.19 9.86 21.46
C ILE A 182 14.28 10.70 22.75
N ALA A 183 13.21 11.41 23.11
CA ALA A 183 13.17 12.21 24.33
C ALA A 183 13.39 11.36 25.60
N MET A 184 12.74 10.19 25.67
CA MET A 184 12.90 9.26 26.81
C MET A 184 14.31 8.67 26.87
N ILE A 185 14.91 8.33 25.74
CA ILE A 185 16.30 7.85 25.64
C ILE A 185 17.26 8.94 26.14
N ASN A 186 17.10 10.18 25.70
CA ASN A 186 17.94 11.30 26.11
C ASN A 186 17.80 11.61 27.62
N LEU A 187 16.67 11.27 28.21
CA LEU A 187 16.46 11.31 29.68
C LEU A 187 16.96 10.05 30.37
N ASN A 188 17.67 9.18 29.68
CA ASN A 188 18.22 7.90 30.15
C ASN A 188 17.19 6.99 30.84
N ARG A 189 15.94 6.99 30.31
CA ARG A 189 14.86 6.11 30.80
C ARG A 189 15.06 4.69 30.31
N GLY A 190 14.58 3.72 31.09
CA GLY A 190 14.67 2.31 30.72
C GLY A 190 13.65 1.90 29.65
N TYR A 191 13.92 0.78 28.97
CA TYR A 191 13.03 0.25 27.93
C TYR A 191 11.59 0.03 28.41
N SER A 192 11.39 -0.43 29.66
CA SER A 192 10.07 -0.66 30.24
C SER A 192 9.25 0.62 30.34
N GLU A 193 9.89 1.74 30.73
CA GLU A 193 9.23 3.03 30.83
C GLU A 193 8.84 3.58 29.46
N ILE A 194 9.71 3.43 28.46
CA ILE A 194 9.43 3.80 27.06
C ILE A 194 8.25 2.97 26.51
N LYS A 195 8.26 1.67 26.76
CA LYS A 195 7.18 0.77 26.34
C LYS A 195 5.84 1.15 26.96
N GLU A 196 5.81 1.44 28.25
CA GLU A 196 4.59 1.86 28.94
C GLU A 196 4.02 3.15 28.38
N LEU A 197 4.89 4.14 28.10
CA LEU A 197 4.48 5.41 27.53
C LEU A 197 3.89 5.24 26.11
N ILE A 198 4.53 4.44 25.26
CA ILE A 198 4.08 4.22 23.87
C ILE A 198 2.71 3.53 23.81
N PHE A 199 2.38 2.65 24.76
CA PHE A 199 1.08 1.98 24.78
C PHE A 199 -0.01 2.76 25.55
N LYS A 200 0.35 3.84 26.22
CA LYS A 200 -0.62 4.77 26.86
C LYS A 200 -0.92 6.01 26.00
N ALA A 201 -0.11 6.27 24.97
CA ALA A 201 -0.25 7.39 24.05
C ALA A 201 -1.18 7.05 22.89
#